data_96d7d24eaf3cbb47449f340089318a81
#
_entry.id   96d7d24eaf3cbb47449f340089318a81
#
_cell.length_a   1.000
_cell.length_b   1.000
_cell.length_c   1.000
_cell.angle_alpha   90.00
_cell.angle_beta   90.00
_cell.angle_gamma   90.00
#
_symmetry.space_group_name_H-M   'P 1'
#
loop_
_entity.id
_entity.type
_entity.pdbx_description
1 polymer ?
#
loop_
_entity_poly.entity_id
_entity_poly.type
_entity_poly.pdbx_seq_one_letter_code
_entity_poly.pdbx_strand_id
1 'polypeptide(L)'
;MVEFRKASSQPASIKNTAIVTAVLATCLSSALCSAAFAEAAKEFRYTVGAHANISVDTQYGSISVKPGTDNEVVVTATLKSDNVEVDQQQNGNRIEIASHLLRGTDQRNGQVDYELLIPPDATVNLRSSTGPMSAERLQGDLTLEGAEAAVNVRDVENGHVHIRTMRGPITLTDVRNGHVEIASISGDVHLKGVTGSLVQVTSGRGGISYDGDFSSGGEYRFTTHTGDIRVLVPADVSADFKARSVLGRVQHDFPLKPRHSRFPEEVGRSFFGTTGQASSEVVLRSFSGRIRLKQR
;
A
#
# COMPACT_ATOMS: atom_id res chain seq x y z
N MET A 1 -18.38 70.54 -48.92
CA MET A 1 -19.46 70.65 -49.90
C MET A 1 -20.57 69.71 -49.47
N VAL A 2 -21.64 70.35 -49.00
CA VAL A 2 -23.07 69.88 -49.04
C VAL A 2 -23.38 68.67 -48.18
N GLU A 3 -23.91 68.75 -46.99
CA GLU A 3 -25.25 69.22 -46.50
C GLU A 3 -26.34 68.15 -46.48
N PHE A 4 -26.96 68.04 -45.29
CA PHE A 4 -28.40 67.97 -44.95
C PHE A 4 -29.14 66.60 -45.21
N ARG A 5 -30.04 66.05 -44.39
CA ARG A 5 -31.07 66.52 -43.43
C ARG A 5 -31.73 65.26 -42.81
N LYS A 6 -31.97 65.11 -41.52
CA LYS A 6 -33.17 65.45 -40.74
C LYS A 6 -34.49 64.81 -41.13
N ALA A 7 -35.08 64.04 -40.23
CA ALA A 7 -36.46 64.05 -39.75
C ALA A 7 -36.77 62.70 -39.02
N SER A 8 -37.08 62.64 -37.77
CA SER A 8 -38.26 63.03 -36.98
C SER A 8 -39.49 62.16 -37.27
N SER A 9 -39.87 61.34 -36.28
CA SER A 9 -41.24 61.35 -35.74
C SER A 9 -41.44 60.28 -34.64
N GLN A 10 -41.76 60.72 -33.43
CA GLN A 10 -42.65 60.01 -32.52
C GLN A 10 -44.11 60.23 -32.97
N PRO A 11 -45.15 59.57 -32.42
CA PRO A 11 -45.45 59.28 -31.01
C PRO A 11 -46.27 57.99 -30.80
N ALA A 12 -46.49 57.47 -29.61
CA ALA A 12 -47.71 57.55 -28.82
C ALA A 12 -47.74 56.57 -27.63
N SER A 13 -47.94 57.15 -26.51
CA SER A 13 -48.42 56.68 -25.23
C SER A 13 -49.50 55.62 -25.24
N ILE A 14 -49.39 54.58 -24.30
CA ILE A 14 -50.54 54.09 -23.53
C ILE A 14 -50.03 53.74 -22.12
N LYS A 15 -50.68 54.36 -21.12
CA LYS A 15 -50.54 54.15 -19.71
C LYS A 15 -51.31 52.89 -19.33
N ASN A 16 -50.73 52.06 -18.49
CA ASN A 16 -51.53 51.25 -17.56
C ASN A 16 -50.77 51.09 -16.22
N THR A 17 -51.34 51.70 -15.24
CA THR A 17 -51.01 51.69 -13.83
C THR A 17 -51.44 50.36 -13.23
N ALA A 18 -50.56 49.61 -12.64
CA ALA A 18 -50.93 48.56 -11.71
C ALA A 18 -50.01 48.67 -10.47
N ILE A 19 -50.62 49.01 -9.37
CA ILE A 19 -50.11 49.04 -8.02
C ILE A 19 -49.87 47.61 -7.59
N VAL A 20 -48.65 47.25 -7.21
CA VAL A 20 -48.38 46.04 -6.43
C VAL A 20 -47.52 46.40 -5.24
N THR A 21 -48.09 46.13 -4.10
CA THR A 21 -47.69 46.36 -2.73
C THR A 21 -46.34 45.68 -2.43
N ALA A 22 -45.37 46.41 -1.91
CA ALA A 22 -44.13 45.89 -1.36
C ALA A 22 -44.38 45.16 -0.04
N VAL A 23 -44.06 43.86 0.00
CA VAL A 23 -43.84 43.13 1.24
C VAL A 23 -42.35 42.94 1.40
N LEU A 24 -41.76 43.70 2.28
CA LEU A 24 -40.38 43.58 2.74
C LEU A 24 -40.33 42.41 3.71
N ALA A 25 -39.89 41.24 3.24
CA ALA A 25 -39.48 40.11 4.09
C ALA A 25 -37.94 40.09 4.16
N THR A 26 -37.44 40.69 5.23
CA THR A 26 -36.03 40.57 5.65
C THR A 26 -35.78 39.16 6.17
N CYS A 27 -35.33 38.28 5.28
CA CYS A 27 -34.68 37.05 5.70
C CYS A 27 -33.18 37.32 5.86
N LEU A 28 -32.77 37.59 7.09
CA LEU A 28 -31.37 37.59 7.54
C LEU A 28 -30.95 36.12 7.69
N SER A 29 -30.64 35.45 6.60
CA SER A 29 -29.99 34.17 6.63
C SER A 29 -28.47 34.43 6.73
N SER A 30 -27.96 34.32 7.97
CA SER A 30 -26.53 34.18 8.24
C SER A 30 -26.03 32.88 7.59
N ALA A 31 -25.55 33.02 6.36
CA ALA A 31 -24.71 31.98 5.74
C ALA A 31 -23.39 31.95 6.54
N LEU A 32 -23.30 31.02 7.50
CA LEU A 32 -22.02 30.54 7.96
C LEU A 32 -21.34 29.88 6.75
N CYS A 33 -20.56 30.66 6.05
CA CYS A 33 -19.61 30.14 5.07
C CYS A 33 -18.53 29.41 5.88
N SER A 34 -18.77 28.12 6.15
CA SER A 34 -17.69 27.23 6.52
C SER A 34 -16.73 27.27 5.34
N ALA A 35 -15.60 27.95 5.52
CA ALA A 35 -14.49 27.83 4.62
C ALA A 35 -14.04 26.37 4.67
N ALA A 36 -14.62 25.53 3.83
CA ALA A 36 -14.07 24.26 3.48
C ALA A 36 -12.74 24.62 2.81
N PHE A 37 -11.63 24.33 3.49
CA PHE A 37 -10.33 24.33 2.82
C PHE A 37 -10.48 23.37 1.65
N ALA A 38 -10.51 23.91 0.44
CA ALA A 38 -10.55 23.10 -0.75
C ALA A 38 -9.23 22.34 -0.81
N GLU A 39 -9.29 21.02 -0.69
CA GLU A 39 -8.14 20.16 -0.96
C GLU A 39 -7.67 20.45 -2.39
N ALA A 40 -6.43 20.90 -2.53
CA ALA A 40 -5.87 21.18 -3.84
C ALA A 40 -5.35 19.87 -4.44
N ALA A 41 -6.05 19.35 -5.44
CA ALA A 41 -5.59 18.20 -6.21
C ALA A 41 -4.73 18.68 -7.38
N LYS A 42 -3.51 18.15 -7.48
CA LYS A 42 -2.59 18.35 -8.61
C LYS A 42 -2.49 17.03 -9.37
N GLU A 43 -2.74 17.06 -10.67
CA GLU A 43 -2.61 15.89 -11.54
C GLU A 43 -1.40 16.06 -12.47
N PHE A 44 -0.58 15.03 -12.54
CA PHE A 44 0.59 14.96 -13.40
C PHE A 44 0.46 13.74 -14.31
N ARG A 45 0.77 13.93 -15.59
CA ARG A 45 0.73 12.88 -16.60
C ARG A 45 2.08 12.73 -17.28
N TYR A 46 2.56 11.51 -17.38
CA TYR A 46 3.86 11.19 -17.98
C TYR A 46 3.68 10.10 -19.01
N THR A 47 4.20 10.33 -20.21
CA THR A 47 4.33 9.27 -21.19
C THR A 47 5.59 8.46 -20.93
N VAL A 48 5.44 7.14 -20.85
CA VAL A 48 6.53 6.19 -20.54
C VAL A 48 6.52 5.04 -21.56
N GLY A 49 7.66 4.34 -21.63
CA GLY A 49 7.76 3.05 -22.32
C GLY A 49 7.58 1.89 -21.35
N ALA A 50 7.84 0.67 -21.82
CA ALA A 50 7.82 -0.53 -21.00
C ALA A 50 8.80 -0.45 -19.83
N HIS A 51 8.45 -1.11 -18.71
CA HIS A 51 9.27 -1.17 -17.50
C HIS A 51 9.63 0.21 -16.93
N ALA A 52 8.65 1.10 -16.85
CA ALA A 52 8.84 2.40 -16.21
C ALA A 52 9.29 2.23 -14.74
N ASN A 53 10.12 3.15 -14.26
CA ASN A 53 10.57 3.18 -12.87
C ASN A 53 9.98 4.40 -12.18
N ILE A 54 9.15 4.16 -11.15
CA ILE A 54 8.39 5.20 -10.47
C ILE A 54 8.79 5.23 -9.01
N SER A 55 9.24 6.38 -8.54
CA SER A 55 9.59 6.62 -7.13
C SER A 55 8.73 7.71 -6.54
N VAL A 56 8.12 7.41 -5.39
CA VAL A 56 7.33 8.40 -4.63
C VAL A 56 7.85 8.46 -3.21
N ASP A 57 8.21 9.65 -2.76
CA ASP A 57 8.68 9.91 -1.40
C ASP A 57 7.77 10.94 -0.72
N THR A 58 7.17 10.56 0.41
CA THR A 58 6.36 11.48 1.22
C THR A 58 6.68 11.35 2.70
N GLN A 59 6.60 12.46 3.42
CA GLN A 59 6.71 12.41 4.88
C GLN A 59 5.38 12.05 5.53
N TYR A 60 4.28 12.59 5.01
CA TYR A 60 2.94 12.42 5.59
C TYR A 60 1.91 12.20 4.48
N GLY A 61 0.99 11.28 4.71
CA GLY A 61 -0.10 10.98 3.80
C GLY A 61 -0.02 9.58 3.21
N SER A 62 -1.04 9.22 2.45
CA SER A 62 -1.17 7.90 1.84
C SER A 62 -0.57 7.82 0.44
N ILE A 63 -0.13 6.62 0.07
CA ILE A 63 0.27 6.32 -1.31
C ILE A 63 -0.52 5.10 -1.79
N SER A 64 -1.27 5.27 -2.86
CA SER A 64 -2.04 4.19 -3.49
C SER A 64 -1.62 4.02 -4.94
N VAL A 65 -1.23 2.80 -5.30
CA VAL A 65 -0.79 2.46 -6.65
C VAL A 65 -1.72 1.40 -7.25
N LYS A 66 -2.23 1.68 -8.45
CA LYS A 66 -3.15 0.84 -9.20
C LYS A 66 -2.71 0.73 -10.66
N PRO A 67 -3.10 -0.34 -11.37
CA PRO A 67 -2.83 -0.42 -12.78
C PRO A 67 -3.62 0.64 -13.55
N GLY A 68 -2.94 1.26 -14.50
CA GLY A 68 -3.45 2.19 -15.49
C GLY A 68 -3.27 1.66 -16.90
N THR A 69 -2.95 2.54 -17.83
CA THR A 69 -2.64 2.20 -19.22
C THR A 69 -1.15 1.91 -19.41
N ASP A 70 -0.80 1.15 -20.45
CA ASP A 70 0.57 0.63 -20.63
C ASP A 70 1.65 1.71 -20.91
N ASN A 71 1.25 2.88 -21.39
CA ASN A 71 2.19 3.91 -21.83
C ASN A 71 2.07 5.24 -21.07
N GLU A 72 1.31 5.26 -20.00
CA GLU A 72 1.06 6.48 -19.25
C GLU A 72 1.15 6.23 -17.74
N VAL A 73 1.75 7.17 -17.04
CA VAL A 73 1.69 7.27 -15.58
C VAL A 73 0.89 8.51 -15.24
N VAL A 74 -0.18 8.33 -14.49
CA VAL A 74 -1.00 9.42 -13.96
C VAL A 74 -0.83 9.46 -12.45
N VAL A 75 -0.46 10.63 -11.93
CA VAL A 75 -0.27 10.85 -10.51
C VAL A 75 -1.17 11.98 -10.06
N THR A 76 -2.07 11.67 -9.15
CA THR A 76 -2.92 12.65 -8.47
C THR A 76 -2.38 12.87 -7.06
N ALA A 77 -1.95 14.10 -6.77
CA ALA A 77 -1.51 14.50 -5.45
C ALA A 77 -2.55 15.42 -4.82
N THR A 78 -3.15 14.98 -3.72
CA THR A 78 -4.14 15.75 -2.95
C THR A 78 -3.45 16.36 -1.74
N LEU A 79 -3.25 17.68 -1.77
CA LEU A 79 -2.58 18.43 -0.72
C LEU A 79 -3.58 18.91 0.32
N LYS A 80 -3.29 18.69 1.60
CA LYS A 80 -4.14 19.16 2.71
C LYS A 80 -3.91 20.65 3.06
N SER A 81 -2.84 21.24 2.59
CA SER A 81 -2.56 22.67 2.77
C SER A 81 -1.54 23.19 1.75
N ASP A 82 -1.36 24.50 1.70
CA ASP A 82 -0.33 25.18 0.88
C ASP A 82 1.07 25.12 1.50
N ASN A 83 1.25 24.43 2.64
CA ASN A 83 2.55 24.29 3.31
C ASN A 83 3.37 23.10 2.78
N VAL A 84 2.92 22.48 1.71
CA VAL A 84 3.61 21.39 1.05
C VAL A 84 3.71 21.67 -0.44
N GLU A 85 4.89 21.46 -0.98
CA GLU A 85 5.13 21.45 -2.42
C GLU A 85 5.35 20.02 -2.91
N VAL A 86 4.97 19.78 -4.14
CA VAL A 86 5.21 18.52 -4.83
C VAL A 86 6.25 18.75 -5.89
N ASP A 87 7.44 18.23 -5.64
CA ASP A 87 8.53 18.18 -6.59
C ASP A 87 8.37 16.97 -7.52
N GLN A 88 8.57 17.16 -8.79
CA GLN A 88 8.43 16.10 -9.77
C GLN A 88 9.51 16.21 -10.85
N GLN A 89 10.04 15.06 -11.25
CA GLN A 89 11.04 14.98 -12.30
C GLN A 89 10.79 13.74 -13.16
N GLN A 90 10.90 13.90 -14.46
CA GLN A 90 10.94 12.80 -15.42
C GLN A 90 12.27 12.78 -16.16
N ASN A 91 12.89 11.61 -16.23
CA ASN A 91 14.06 11.35 -17.07
C ASN A 91 13.85 10.05 -17.85
N GLY A 92 13.36 10.16 -19.07
CA GLY A 92 12.93 9.01 -19.87
C GLY A 92 11.81 8.22 -19.17
N ASN A 93 12.05 6.94 -18.88
CA ASN A 93 11.12 6.06 -18.18
C ASN A 93 11.19 6.17 -16.64
N ARG A 94 12.05 7.02 -16.10
CA ARG A 94 12.18 7.22 -14.67
C ARG A 94 11.40 8.46 -14.24
N ILE A 95 10.49 8.28 -13.28
CA ILE A 95 9.67 9.33 -12.68
C ILE A 95 9.98 9.38 -11.18
N GLU A 96 10.30 10.56 -10.70
CA GLU A 96 10.54 10.81 -9.28
C GLU A 96 9.59 11.90 -8.80
N ILE A 97 8.90 11.61 -7.69
CA ILE A 97 7.94 12.51 -7.07
C ILE A 97 8.26 12.57 -5.58
N ALA A 98 8.37 13.77 -5.04
CA ALA A 98 8.64 13.97 -3.64
C ALA A 98 7.78 15.08 -3.04
N SER A 99 7.34 14.91 -1.80
CA SER A 99 6.71 15.98 -1.02
C SER A 99 7.79 16.81 -0.33
N HIS A 100 7.78 18.11 -0.58
CA HIS A 100 8.65 19.09 0.07
C HIS A 100 7.86 19.89 1.12
N LEU A 101 8.22 19.75 2.41
CA LEU A 101 7.57 20.46 3.50
C LEU A 101 8.17 21.86 3.66
N LEU A 102 7.33 22.88 3.69
CA LEU A 102 7.75 24.24 3.98
C LEU A 102 7.98 24.44 5.49
N ARG A 103 8.65 25.52 5.87
CA ARG A 103 8.98 25.79 7.28
C ARG A 103 7.71 25.90 8.14
N GLY A 104 7.71 25.21 9.29
CA GLY A 104 6.58 25.23 10.24
C GLY A 104 5.48 24.21 9.89
N THR A 105 5.73 23.33 8.93
CA THR A 105 4.81 22.25 8.56
C THR A 105 4.93 21.09 9.55
N ASP A 106 3.81 20.58 9.98
CA ASP A 106 3.69 19.39 10.84
C ASP A 106 2.88 18.27 10.15
N GLN A 107 2.66 17.18 10.85
CA GLN A 107 1.90 16.05 10.32
C GLN A 107 0.45 16.40 9.93
N ARG A 108 -0.17 17.43 10.53
CA ARG A 108 -1.57 17.77 10.27
C ARG A 108 -1.74 18.56 8.98
N ASN A 109 -0.80 19.47 8.72
CA ASN A 109 -0.84 20.38 7.59
C ASN A 109 0.16 20.03 6.48
N GLY A 110 0.95 18.98 6.66
CA GLY A 110 1.95 18.50 5.71
C GLY A 110 1.55 17.23 4.94
N GLN A 111 0.27 16.82 5.01
CA GLN A 111 -0.19 15.61 4.34
C GLN A 111 -0.39 15.81 2.85
N VAL A 112 0.11 14.83 2.08
CA VAL A 112 -0.17 14.70 0.66
C VAL A 112 -0.59 13.27 0.38
N ASP A 113 -1.80 13.07 -0.09
CA ASP A 113 -2.30 11.78 -0.51
C ASP A 113 -2.04 11.59 -2.01
N TYR A 114 -1.30 10.52 -2.34
CA TYR A 114 -0.94 10.18 -3.71
C TYR A 114 -1.77 9.01 -4.24
N GLU A 115 -2.41 9.21 -5.38
CA GLU A 115 -3.00 8.14 -6.19
C GLU A 115 -2.25 8.02 -7.50
N LEU A 116 -1.72 6.82 -7.80
CA LEU A 116 -0.97 6.53 -9.00
C LEU A 116 -1.70 5.50 -9.85
N LEU A 117 -1.87 5.82 -11.12
CA LEU A 117 -2.25 4.87 -12.16
C LEU A 117 -1.05 4.64 -13.05
N ILE A 118 -0.55 3.41 -13.10
CA ILE A 118 0.74 3.09 -13.74
C ILE A 118 0.64 1.86 -14.63
N PRO A 119 1.57 1.66 -15.58
CA PRO A 119 1.67 0.40 -16.30
C PRO A 119 1.85 -0.78 -15.33
N PRO A 120 1.18 -1.92 -15.55
CA PRO A 120 1.28 -3.08 -14.66
C PRO A 120 2.68 -3.64 -14.49
N ASP A 121 3.54 -3.50 -15.50
CA ASP A 121 4.92 -3.98 -15.55
C ASP A 121 5.95 -2.98 -14.97
N ALA A 122 5.48 -1.86 -14.42
CA ALA A 122 6.35 -0.84 -13.86
C ALA A 122 7.03 -1.28 -12.56
N THR A 123 8.27 -0.88 -12.37
CA THR A 123 8.97 -0.97 -11.09
C THR A 123 8.60 0.20 -10.20
N VAL A 124 8.19 -0.07 -8.97
CA VAL A 124 7.67 0.94 -8.04
C VAL A 124 8.48 0.99 -6.75
N ASN A 125 8.90 2.20 -6.37
CA ASN A 125 9.56 2.47 -5.12
C ASN A 125 8.74 3.48 -4.31
N LEU A 126 8.12 3.04 -3.24
CA LEU A 126 7.32 3.89 -2.36
C LEU A 126 8.03 4.10 -1.03
N ARG A 127 8.11 5.34 -0.62
CA ARG A 127 8.66 5.71 0.68
C ARG A 127 7.71 6.65 1.41
N SER A 128 7.33 6.28 2.64
CA SER A 128 6.48 7.13 3.48
C SER A 128 6.98 7.10 4.93
N SER A 129 7.16 8.27 5.53
CA SER A 129 7.46 8.31 6.97
C SER A 129 6.23 7.97 7.80
N THR A 130 5.06 8.51 7.44
CA THR A 130 3.80 8.23 8.15
C THR A 130 2.62 8.24 7.21
N GLY A 131 1.92 7.13 7.12
CA GLY A 131 0.73 6.98 6.30
C GLY A 131 0.68 5.63 5.61
N PRO A 132 -0.50 5.16 5.22
CA PRO A 132 -0.65 3.86 4.58
C PRO A 132 -0.09 3.85 3.15
N MET A 133 0.50 2.71 2.77
CA MET A 133 0.93 2.43 1.40
C MET A 133 0.17 1.23 0.87
N SER A 134 -0.35 1.35 -0.34
CA SER A 134 -1.05 0.25 -1.02
C SER A 134 -0.60 0.11 -2.46
N ALA A 135 -0.50 -1.15 -2.91
CA ALA A 135 -0.22 -1.49 -4.29
C ALA A 135 -1.07 -2.70 -4.70
N GLU A 136 -1.71 -2.64 -5.84
CA GLU A 136 -2.59 -3.71 -6.30
C GLU A 136 -2.49 -3.97 -7.80
N ARG A 137 -2.64 -5.26 -8.17
CA ARG A 137 -2.72 -5.74 -9.57
C ARG A 137 -1.53 -5.31 -10.44
N LEU A 138 -0.33 -5.55 -9.93
CA LEU A 138 0.94 -5.22 -10.60
C LEU A 138 1.74 -6.49 -10.93
N GLN A 139 2.65 -6.37 -11.88
CA GLN A 139 3.53 -7.44 -12.35
C GLN A 139 5.02 -7.06 -12.25
N GLY A 140 5.32 -5.81 -11.94
CA GLY A 140 6.66 -5.30 -11.76
C GLY A 140 7.17 -5.43 -10.32
N ASP A 141 8.41 -5.03 -10.12
CA ASP A 141 9.04 -5.06 -8.81
C ASP A 141 8.52 -3.94 -7.90
N LEU A 142 8.28 -4.28 -6.64
CA LEU A 142 7.74 -3.38 -5.63
C LEU A 142 8.70 -3.24 -4.46
N THR A 143 9.12 -2.03 -4.15
CA THR A 143 9.85 -1.69 -2.94
C THR A 143 9.04 -0.70 -2.12
N LEU A 144 8.69 -1.06 -0.88
CA LEU A 144 7.90 -0.22 0.03
C LEU A 144 8.67 -0.03 1.33
N GLU A 145 9.01 1.22 1.64
CA GLU A 145 9.72 1.58 2.85
C GLU A 145 8.89 2.54 3.71
N GLY A 146 8.61 2.16 4.95
CA GLY A 146 7.80 2.97 5.85
C GLY A 146 8.37 3.06 7.26
N ALA A 147 8.27 4.23 7.91
CA ALA A 147 8.58 4.32 9.32
C ALA A 147 7.35 3.95 10.18
N GLU A 148 6.25 4.66 10.03
CA GLU A 148 4.97 4.38 10.70
C GLU A 148 3.86 4.21 9.66
N ALA A 149 3.93 3.12 8.91
CA ALA A 149 3.06 2.89 7.76
C ALA A 149 2.40 1.50 7.80
N ALA A 150 1.11 1.47 7.60
CA ALA A 150 0.42 0.25 7.24
C ALA A 150 0.68 -0.05 5.75
N VAL A 151 1.08 -1.28 5.44
CA VAL A 151 1.36 -1.70 4.06
C VAL A 151 0.35 -2.75 3.62
N ASN A 152 -0.27 -2.53 2.47
CA ASN A 152 -1.22 -3.47 1.87
C ASN A 152 -0.84 -3.72 0.41
N VAL A 153 -0.44 -4.94 0.09
CA VAL A 153 -0.11 -5.38 -1.28
C VAL A 153 -1.04 -6.51 -1.67
N ARG A 154 -1.61 -6.42 -2.88
CA ARG A 154 -2.61 -7.37 -3.31
C ARG A 154 -2.53 -7.63 -4.82
N ASP A 155 -2.79 -8.90 -5.21
CA ASP A 155 -2.86 -9.33 -6.61
C ASP A 155 -1.57 -8.96 -7.41
N VAL A 156 -0.40 -9.36 -6.90
CA VAL A 156 0.89 -9.14 -7.58
C VAL A 156 1.40 -10.46 -8.12
N GLU A 157 1.82 -10.46 -9.38
CA GLU A 157 2.32 -11.65 -10.07
C GLU A 157 3.72 -11.42 -10.64
N ASN A 158 4.59 -12.43 -10.51
CA ASN A 158 5.92 -12.49 -11.12
C ASN A 158 6.91 -11.37 -10.72
N GLY A 159 6.55 -10.52 -9.74
CA GLY A 159 7.38 -9.42 -9.27
C GLY A 159 8.18 -9.74 -7.99
N HIS A 160 9.25 -8.98 -7.74
CA HIS A 160 9.91 -8.97 -6.45
C HIS A 160 9.19 -7.98 -5.53
N VAL A 161 8.77 -8.43 -4.35
CA VAL A 161 8.13 -7.58 -3.35
C VAL A 161 9.06 -7.43 -2.15
N HIS A 162 9.60 -6.25 -1.97
CA HIS A 162 10.50 -5.92 -0.88
C HIS A 162 9.86 -4.88 0.03
N ILE A 163 9.63 -5.24 1.31
CA ILE A 163 8.95 -4.36 2.27
C ILE A 163 9.83 -4.17 3.51
N ARG A 164 10.04 -2.92 3.87
CA ARG A 164 10.72 -2.54 5.12
C ARG A 164 9.86 -1.56 5.90
N THR A 165 9.51 -1.90 7.15
CA THR A 165 8.79 -0.99 8.05
C THR A 165 9.42 -0.96 9.44
N MET A 166 9.32 0.19 10.09
CA MET A 166 9.66 0.25 11.52
C MET A 166 8.44 -0.10 12.38
N ARG A 167 7.26 0.42 12.03
CA ARG A 167 5.99 0.16 12.72
C ARG A 167 4.83 0.12 11.72
N GLY A 168 3.83 -0.67 12.03
CA GLY A 168 2.61 -0.80 11.24
C GLY A 168 2.38 -2.22 10.74
N PRO A 169 1.13 -2.60 10.54
CA PRO A 169 0.79 -3.91 10.00
C PRO A 169 1.16 -4.01 8.53
N ILE A 170 1.56 -5.22 8.13
CA ILE A 170 1.84 -5.56 6.73
C ILE A 170 0.89 -6.66 6.31
N THR A 171 0.15 -6.44 5.25
CA THR A 171 -0.77 -7.42 4.69
C THR A 171 -0.46 -7.66 3.21
N LEU A 172 -0.16 -8.90 2.87
CA LEU A 172 -0.04 -9.35 1.50
C LEU A 172 -1.14 -10.34 1.18
N THR A 173 -1.82 -10.14 0.07
CA THR A 173 -2.89 -11.04 -0.39
C THR A 173 -2.68 -11.36 -1.86
N ASP A 174 -2.70 -12.66 -2.20
CA ASP A 174 -2.60 -13.15 -3.59
C ASP A 174 -1.36 -12.63 -4.33
N VAL A 175 -0.18 -12.80 -3.72
CA VAL A 175 1.13 -12.56 -4.36
C VAL A 175 1.67 -13.88 -4.87
N ARG A 176 1.83 -14.02 -6.19
CA ARG A 176 2.12 -15.30 -6.83
C ARG A 176 3.37 -15.27 -7.68
N ASN A 177 4.08 -16.39 -7.71
CA ASN A 177 5.30 -16.59 -8.51
C ASN A 177 6.39 -15.54 -8.23
N GLY A 178 6.30 -14.88 -7.09
CA GLY A 178 7.18 -13.78 -6.73
C GLY A 178 8.35 -14.20 -5.85
N HIS A 179 9.15 -13.19 -5.54
CA HIS A 179 10.18 -13.25 -4.52
C HIS A 179 9.79 -12.21 -3.47
N VAL A 180 9.46 -12.65 -2.25
CA VAL A 180 8.91 -11.78 -1.21
C VAL A 180 9.88 -11.69 -0.05
N GLU A 181 10.33 -10.47 0.25
CA GLU A 181 11.16 -10.18 1.40
C GLU A 181 10.52 -9.10 2.27
N ILE A 182 10.27 -9.42 3.54
CA ILE A 182 9.66 -8.49 4.51
C ILE A 182 10.56 -8.36 5.74
N ALA A 183 10.89 -7.13 6.09
CA ALA A 183 11.57 -6.78 7.32
C ALA A 183 10.74 -5.75 8.12
N SER A 184 10.30 -6.11 9.33
CA SER A 184 9.55 -5.25 10.23
C SER A 184 10.24 -5.18 11.59
N ILE A 185 10.32 -4.00 12.20
CA ILE A 185 10.78 -3.88 13.59
C ILE A 185 9.61 -4.16 14.54
N SER A 186 8.41 -3.64 14.24
CA SER A 186 7.24 -3.80 15.09
C SER A 186 5.96 -3.69 14.26
N GLY A 187 5.17 -4.72 14.25
CA GLY A 187 3.91 -4.83 13.51
C GLY A 187 3.65 -6.25 13.08
N ASP A 188 2.38 -6.61 13.05
CA ASP A 188 1.98 -7.94 12.60
C ASP A 188 2.08 -8.07 11.09
N VAL A 189 2.50 -9.24 10.62
CA VAL A 189 2.61 -9.56 9.19
C VAL A 189 1.61 -10.65 8.84
N HIS A 190 0.73 -10.34 7.92
CA HIS A 190 -0.31 -11.24 7.44
C HIS A 190 -0.09 -11.56 5.96
N LEU A 191 0.14 -12.83 5.66
CA LEU A 191 0.34 -13.34 4.31
C LEU A 191 -0.78 -14.31 3.98
N LYS A 192 -1.56 -14.01 2.95
CA LYS A 192 -2.64 -14.86 2.46
C LYS A 192 -2.48 -15.12 0.96
N GLY A 193 -2.44 -16.39 0.55
CA GLY A 193 -2.27 -16.75 -0.86
C GLY A 193 -0.92 -16.30 -1.44
N VAL A 194 0.12 -16.20 -0.60
CA VAL A 194 1.47 -15.78 -1.03
C VAL A 194 2.29 -17.00 -1.40
N THR A 195 2.72 -17.09 -2.65
CA THR A 195 3.51 -18.19 -3.19
C THR A 195 4.70 -17.67 -4.01
N GLY A 196 5.78 -18.44 -4.04
CA GLY A 196 6.96 -18.04 -4.82
C GLY A 196 8.17 -18.93 -4.57
N SER A 197 9.28 -18.57 -5.20
CA SER A 197 10.56 -19.24 -5.01
C SER A 197 11.21 -18.93 -3.66
N LEU A 198 10.97 -17.72 -3.13
CA LEU A 198 11.40 -17.32 -1.80
C LEU A 198 10.32 -16.46 -1.14
N VAL A 199 9.94 -16.81 0.09
CA VAL A 199 9.09 -15.96 0.95
C VAL A 199 9.80 -15.83 2.31
N GLN A 200 10.42 -14.69 2.53
CA GLN A 200 11.18 -14.42 3.75
C GLN A 200 10.54 -13.29 4.55
N VAL A 201 10.23 -13.56 5.82
CA VAL A 201 9.69 -12.56 6.75
C VAL A 201 10.55 -12.52 8.00
N THR A 202 11.00 -11.35 8.36
CA THR A 202 11.72 -11.10 9.60
C THR A 202 11.01 -9.99 10.39
N SER A 203 10.57 -10.30 11.61
CA SER A 203 9.94 -9.33 12.52
C SER A 203 10.71 -9.26 13.85
N GLY A 204 10.90 -8.06 14.36
CA GLY A 204 11.43 -7.87 15.71
C GLY A 204 10.36 -8.14 16.77
N ARG A 205 9.26 -7.41 16.72
CA ARG A 205 8.10 -7.52 17.62
C ARG A 205 6.83 -7.51 16.81
N GLY A 206 6.19 -8.62 16.67
CA GLY A 206 4.97 -8.80 15.89
C GLY A 206 4.76 -10.24 15.51
N GLY A 207 3.51 -10.64 15.41
CA GLY A 207 3.13 -11.97 14.94
C GLY A 207 3.30 -12.09 13.44
N ILE A 208 3.56 -13.33 12.98
CA ILE A 208 3.56 -13.66 11.56
C ILE A 208 2.45 -14.69 11.34
N SER A 209 1.53 -14.37 10.45
CA SER A 209 0.46 -15.27 10.03
C SER A 209 0.59 -15.56 8.54
N TYR A 210 0.71 -16.84 8.23
CA TYR A 210 0.76 -17.33 6.86
C TYR A 210 -0.41 -18.27 6.59
N ASP A 211 -1.17 -18.01 5.54
CA ASP A 211 -2.24 -18.84 5.03
C ASP A 211 -2.07 -18.98 3.51
N GLY A 212 -1.42 -20.05 3.07
CA GLY A 212 -1.08 -20.22 1.67
C GLY A 212 -0.55 -21.63 1.37
N ASP A 213 -0.31 -21.84 0.10
CA ASP A 213 0.31 -23.05 -0.43
C ASP A 213 1.82 -22.83 -0.56
N PHE A 214 2.58 -23.92 -0.57
CA PHE A 214 4.02 -23.86 -0.76
C PHE A 214 4.38 -24.31 -2.18
N SER A 215 4.99 -23.41 -2.95
CA SER A 215 5.45 -23.74 -4.30
C SER A 215 6.54 -24.81 -4.27
N SER A 216 6.49 -25.75 -5.18
CA SER A 216 7.56 -26.76 -5.31
C SER A 216 8.91 -26.08 -5.57
N GLY A 217 9.94 -26.46 -4.80
CA GLY A 217 11.25 -25.83 -4.81
C GLY A 217 11.29 -24.50 -4.06
N GLY A 218 10.18 -24.06 -3.49
CA GLY A 218 10.09 -22.79 -2.75
C GLY A 218 10.73 -22.87 -1.37
N GLU A 219 11.28 -21.74 -0.93
CA GLU A 219 11.86 -21.54 0.37
C GLU A 219 11.04 -20.53 1.18
N TYR A 220 10.56 -20.92 2.36
CA TYR A 220 9.71 -20.12 3.23
C TYR A 220 10.37 -19.95 4.59
N ARG A 221 10.79 -18.72 4.91
CA ARG A 221 11.47 -18.40 6.17
C ARG A 221 10.71 -17.38 6.98
N PHE A 222 10.16 -17.76 8.12
CA PHE A 222 9.48 -16.87 9.03
C PHE A 222 10.24 -16.78 10.36
N THR A 223 10.75 -15.59 10.66
CA THR A 223 11.55 -15.35 11.85
C THR A 223 10.98 -14.18 12.64
N THR A 224 10.74 -14.36 13.94
CA THR A 224 10.36 -13.27 14.83
C THR A 224 11.15 -13.35 16.15
N HIS A 225 11.43 -12.20 16.76
CA HIS A 225 12.06 -12.20 18.09
C HIS A 225 11.00 -12.39 19.19
N THR A 226 9.97 -11.54 19.26
CA THR A 226 8.91 -11.63 20.28
C THR A 226 7.52 -11.64 19.68
N GLY A 227 7.19 -12.69 18.93
CA GLY A 227 5.88 -12.81 18.32
C GLY A 227 5.52 -14.27 18.05
N ASP A 228 4.24 -14.54 17.96
CA ASP A 228 3.75 -15.86 17.57
C ASP A 228 3.84 -16.05 16.04
N ILE A 229 4.19 -17.24 15.60
CA ILE A 229 4.12 -17.62 14.19
C ILE A 229 2.98 -18.61 14.02
N ARG A 230 2.03 -18.28 13.15
CA ARG A 230 0.90 -19.12 12.80
C ARG A 230 0.94 -19.44 11.31
N VAL A 231 0.97 -20.73 11.00
CA VAL A 231 0.98 -21.20 9.61
C VAL A 231 -0.21 -22.13 9.41
N LEU A 232 -1.06 -21.78 8.45
CA LEU A 232 -2.14 -22.63 7.97
C LEU A 232 -1.69 -23.32 6.69
N VAL A 233 -1.74 -24.63 6.65
CA VAL A 233 -1.25 -25.43 5.53
C VAL A 233 -2.38 -26.24 4.89
N PRO A 234 -2.35 -26.48 3.59
CA PRO A 234 -3.32 -27.36 2.94
C PRO A 234 -3.13 -28.81 3.38
N ALA A 235 -4.19 -29.63 3.21
CA ALA A 235 -4.17 -31.04 3.60
C ALA A 235 -3.15 -31.89 2.83
N ASP A 236 -2.86 -31.50 1.59
CA ASP A 236 -1.96 -32.19 0.65
C ASP A 236 -0.55 -31.54 0.61
N VAL A 237 -0.20 -30.76 1.64
CA VAL A 237 1.09 -30.09 1.71
C VAL A 237 2.27 -31.04 1.55
N SER A 238 3.26 -30.65 0.74
CA SER A 238 4.51 -31.36 0.53
C SER A 238 5.69 -30.46 0.88
N ALA A 239 6.18 -30.57 2.13
CA ALA A 239 7.23 -29.68 2.63
C ALA A 239 8.11 -30.32 3.71
N ASP A 240 9.33 -29.80 3.84
CA ASP A 240 10.27 -30.04 4.94
C ASP A 240 10.14 -28.91 5.97
N PHE A 241 9.55 -29.21 7.12
CA PHE A 241 9.32 -28.23 8.19
C PHE A 241 10.43 -28.25 9.22
N LYS A 242 10.97 -27.08 9.54
CA LYS A 242 11.94 -26.86 10.60
C LYS A 242 11.42 -25.73 11.49
N ALA A 243 10.87 -26.09 12.65
CA ALA A 243 10.30 -25.12 13.59
C ALA A 243 11.07 -25.13 14.93
N ARG A 244 11.45 -23.94 15.41
CA ARG A 244 12.13 -23.79 16.70
C ARG A 244 11.72 -22.50 17.40
N SER A 245 11.35 -22.62 18.67
CA SER A 245 11.20 -21.47 19.59
C SER A 245 12.11 -21.66 20.81
N VAL A 246 12.89 -20.62 21.14
CA VAL A 246 13.87 -20.72 22.24
C VAL A 246 13.19 -20.73 23.60
N LEU A 247 12.25 -19.83 23.84
CA LEU A 247 11.53 -19.70 25.12
C LEU A 247 10.04 -20.06 25.02
N GLY A 248 9.50 -20.13 23.81
CA GLY A 248 8.10 -20.44 23.55
C GLY A 248 7.84 -21.93 23.33
N ARG A 249 6.74 -22.25 22.66
CA ARG A 249 6.32 -23.61 22.34
C ARG A 249 6.07 -23.78 20.84
N VAL A 250 6.37 -24.97 20.32
CA VAL A 250 6.05 -25.39 18.96
C VAL A 250 4.94 -26.44 19.03
N GLN A 251 3.88 -26.25 18.24
CA GLN A 251 2.71 -27.13 18.16
C GLN A 251 2.33 -27.35 16.70
N HIS A 252 1.95 -28.56 16.37
CA HIS A 252 1.35 -28.93 15.09
C HIS A 252 0.18 -29.88 15.29
N ASP A 253 -0.80 -29.89 14.41
CA ASP A 253 -2.03 -30.71 14.51
C ASP A 253 -2.19 -31.67 13.33
N PHE A 254 -1.17 -31.87 12.51
CA PHE A 254 -1.19 -32.82 11.39
C PHE A 254 0.00 -33.81 11.43
N PRO A 255 -0.15 -34.96 10.78
CA PRO A 255 0.88 -36.02 10.84
C PRO A 255 2.11 -35.57 10.04
N LEU A 256 3.23 -35.60 10.71
CA LEU A 256 4.55 -35.31 10.15
C LEU A 256 5.44 -36.54 10.33
N LYS A 257 6.21 -36.86 9.30
CA LYS A 257 7.24 -37.89 9.40
C LYS A 257 8.47 -37.26 10.05
N PRO A 258 8.89 -37.74 11.25
CA PRO A 258 10.07 -37.19 11.89
C PRO A 258 11.30 -37.32 10.99
N ARG A 259 12.11 -36.24 10.95
CA ARG A 259 13.40 -36.28 10.27
C ARG A 259 14.52 -36.25 11.27
N HIS A 260 15.55 -37.07 11.08
CA HIS A 260 16.76 -37.00 11.88
C HIS A 260 17.43 -35.63 11.70
N SER A 261 17.49 -34.86 12.77
CA SER A 261 18.19 -33.59 12.83
C SER A 261 19.56 -33.77 13.49
N ARG A 262 20.56 -33.01 13.04
CA ARG A 262 21.84 -32.89 13.75
C ARG A 262 21.71 -32.17 15.10
N PHE A 263 20.60 -31.50 15.34
CA PHE A 263 20.31 -30.84 16.60
C PHE A 263 19.29 -31.68 17.37
N PRO A 264 19.49 -31.86 18.69
CA PRO A 264 18.53 -32.58 19.51
C PRO A 264 17.17 -31.86 19.48
N GLU A 265 16.11 -32.62 19.29
CA GLU A 265 14.74 -32.12 19.44
C GLU A 265 14.51 -31.79 20.91
N GLU A 266 14.22 -30.55 21.21
CA GLU A 266 13.74 -30.14 22.52
C GLU A 266 12.22 -30.30 22.53
N VAL A 267 11.72 -31.27 23.29
CA VAL A 267 10.29 -31.59 23.37
C VAL A 267 9.45 -30.34 23.64
N GLY A 268 8.54 -30.03 22.70
CA GLY A 268 7.67 -28.86 22.75
C GLY A 268 8.31 -27.50 22.41
N ARG A 269 9.62 -27.47 22.06
CA ARG A 269 10.32 -26.25 21.64
C ARG A 269 10.88 -26.31 20.23
N SER A 270 11.18 -27.50 19.75
CA SER A 270 11.61 -27.70 18.37
C SER A 270 10.90 -28.89 17.74
N PHE A 271 10.84 -28.84 16.44
CA PHE A 271 10.21 -29.86 15.63
C PHE A 271 10.85 -29.87 14.25
N PHE A 272 11.15 -31.06 13.75
CA PHE A 272 11.67 -31.30 12.39
C PHE A 272 10.90 -32.45 11.76
N GLY A 273 10.25 -32.21 10.64
CA GLY A 273 9.48 -33.25 9.99
C GLY A 273 9.05 -32.91 8.58
N THR A 274 8.74 -33.93 7.84
CA THR A 274 8.36 -33.85 6.44
C THR A 274 6.96 -34.32 6.17
N THR A 275 6.33 -33.70 5.17
CA THR A 275 5.09 -34.21 4.57
C THR A 275 5.30 -34.40 3.07
N GLY A 276 4.52 -35.30 2.48
CA GLY A 276 4.58 -35.61 1.07
C GLY A 276 6.00 -35.97 0.60
N GLN A 277 6.42 -35.34 -0.46
CA GLN A 277 7.76 -35.50 -1.08
C GLN A 277 8.80 -34.51 -0.55
N ALA A 278 8.44 -33.67 0.43
CA ALA A 278 9.29 -32.58 0.95
C ALA A 278 9.76 -31.61 -0.14
N SER A 279 8.86 -31.23 -1.04
CA SER A 279 9.19 -30.44 -2.23
C SER A 279 9.52 -28.97 -1.94
N SER A 280 9.21 -28.47 -0.74
CA SER A 280 9.48 -27.09 -0.32
C SER A 280 10.18 -27.07 1.03
N GLU A 281 10.95 -26.05 1.33
CA GLU A 281 11.59 -25.86 2.64
C GLU A 281 10.84 -24.78 3.45
N VAL A 282 10.42 -25.11 4.69
CA VAL A 282 9.72 -24.18 5.59
C VAL A 282 10.46 -24.07 6.90
N VAL A 283 11.02 -22.90 7.18
CA VAL A 283 11.79 -22.63 8.38
C VAL A 283 11.08 -21.59 9.26
N LEU A 284 10.69 -22.00 10.47
CA LEU A 284 9.98 -21.17 11.43
C LEU A 284 10.84 -20.96 12.68
N ARG A 285 11.14 -19.73 12.99
CA ARG A 285 11.99 -19.38 14.15
C ARG A 285 11.37 -18.29 14.99
N SER A 286 11.24 -18.53 16.30
CA SER A 286 10.88 -17.49 17.25
C SER A 286 11.83 -17.55 18.46
N PHE A 287 12.17 -16.39 19.02
CA PHE A 287 12.92 -16.41 20.27
C PHE A 287 11.99 -16.68 21.46
N SER A 288 10.88 -15.94 21.62
CA SER A 288 9.98 -16.10 22.78
C SER A 288 8.52 -16.41 22.45
N GLY A 289 8.11 -16.38 21.19
CA GLY A 289 6.74 -16.63 20.76
C GLY A 289 6.41 -18.11 20.53
N ARG A 290 5.15 -18.40 20.38
CA ARG A 290 4.65 -19.74 20.03
C ARG A 290 4.64 -19.92 18.52
N ILE A 291 4.97 -21.11 18.09
CA ILE A 291 4.86 -21.52 16.70
C ILE A 291 3.73 -22.54 16.58
N ARG A 292 2.76 -22.27 15.74
CA ARG A 292 1.62 -23.15 15.49
C ARG A 292 1.49 -23.45 14.02
N LEU A 293 1.57 -24.72 13.67
CA LEU A 293 1.25 -25.22 12.35
C LEU A 293 -0.09 -25.92 12.43
N LYS A 294 -1.05 -25.47 11.61
CA LYS A 294 -2.39 -26.05 11.55
C LYS A 294 -2.75 -26.41 10.13
N GLN A 295 -3.49 -27.48 9.98
CA GLN A 295 -4.14 -27.80 8.73
C GLN A 295 -5.39 -26.93 8.55
N ARG A 296 -5.65 -26.49 7.30
CA ARG A 296 -6.89 -25.81 6.94
C ARG A 296 -8.08 -26.71 7.10
#